data_e6e281b1bfbcb019b387812d4ebd8345
#
_entry.id   e6e281b1bfbcb019b387812d4ebd8345
#
_cell.length_a   1.000
_cell.length_b   1.000
_cell.length_c   1.000
_cell.angle_alpha   90.00
_cell.angle_beta   90.00
_cell.angle_gamma   90.00
#
_symmetry.space_group_name_H-M   'P 1'
#
loop_
_entity.id
_entity.type
_entity.pdbx_description
1 polymer ?
#
loop_
_entity_poly.entity_id
_entity_poly.type
_entity_poly.pdbx_seq_one_letter_code
_entity_poly.pdbx_strand_id
1 'polypeptide(L)'
;IIYLSQADIKNFFDKHIYNDNDTNQIITTYEKKIAAIGFEKNKITINGSNKEIYSHAIKKDEIVYLPISEMTDVYDIEISNIEKTKVVTMDSLEKEQKKAIVTSNVSVRSSTNFIAKTVDRIKKGDCVIVVSSNKGYTKIRTENGKIGFIKSNKLENEFTVRENLEDEKQIDGKINLVWDYFSLYGSAPDRTSTTIDGV
;
A
#
# COMPACT_ATOMS: atom_id res chain seq x y z
N ILE A 1 3.69 12.60 -9.28
CA ILE A 1 4.21 11.29 -9.71
C ILE A 1 5.30 10.86 -8.75
N ILE A 2 5.26 9.61 -8.32
CA ILE A 2 6.22 9.03 -7.40
C ILE A 2 7.19 8.18 -8.21
N TYR A 3 8.48 8.42 -8.01
CA TYR A 3 9.55 7.65 -8.62
C TYR A 3 10.28 6.82 -7.57
N LEU A 4 10.63 5.59 -7.92
CA LEU A 4 11.55 4.74 -7.16
C LEU A 4 12.78 4.41 -8.01
N SER A 5 13.92 4.24 -7.35
CA SER A 5 15.11 3.73 -8.04
C SER A 5 14.89 2.28 -8.48
N GLN A 6 15.44 1.90 -9.63
CA GLN A 6 15.42 0.51 -10.09
C GLN A 6 16.04 -0.43 -9.05
N ALA A 7 17.05 0.04 -8.32
CA ALA A 7 17.69 -0.74 -7.27
C ALA A 7 16.74 -1.01 -6.09
N ASP A 8 15.94 -0.02 -5.67
CA ASP A 8 14.94 -0.22 -4.63
C ASP A 8 13.86 -1.20 -5.08
N ILE A 9 13.35 -1.02 -6.31
CA ILE A 9 12.37 -1.93 -6.91
C ILE A 9 12.91 -3.36 -6.90
N LYS A 10 14.16 -3.55 -7.34
CA LYS A 10 14.82 -4.85 -7.38
C LYS A 10 15.01 -5.47 -6.01
N ASN A 11 15.31 -4.66 -5.00
CA ASN A 11 15.56 -5.14 -3.64
C ASN A 11 14.27 -5.48 -2.88
N PHE A 12 13.20 -4.74 -3.11
CA PHE A 12 12.00 -4.85 -2.29
C PHE A 12 10.94 -5.78 -2.87
N PHE A 13 10.75 -5.84 -4.18
CA PHE A 13 9.65 -6.62 -4.74
C PHE A 13 9.86 -7.24 -6.12
N ASP A 14 10.78 -6.74 -6.97
CA ASP A 14 10.96 -7.28 -8.32
C ASP A 14 12.44 -7.58 -8.63
N LYS A 15 12.85 -8.80 -8.39
CA LYS A 15 14.23 -9.26 -8.63
C LYS A 15 14.58 -9.38 -10.12
N HIS A 16 13.57 -9.38 -11.00
CA HIS A 16 13.72 -9.65 -12.43
C HIS A 16 13.72 -8.39 -13.29
N ILE A 17 13.76 -7.21 -12.66
CA ILE A 17 13.85 -5.94 -13.36
C ILE A 17 15.28 -5.72 -13.90
N TYR A 18 15.40 -5.35 -15.15
CA TYR A 18 16.69 -5.10 -15.81
C TYR A 18 16.61 -4.04 -16.90
N ASN A 19 17.77 -3.52 -17.31
CA ASN A 19 17.91 -2.60 -18.44
C ASN A 19 18.15 -3.41 -19.70
N ASP A 20 17.31 -3.21 -20.70
CA ASP A 20 17.56 -3.65 -22.06
C ASP A 20 18.19 -2.49 -22.85
N ASN A 21 19.49 -2.57 -23.05
CA ASN A 21 20.23 -1.53 -23.74
C ASN A 21 19.95 -1.52 -25.24
N ASP A 22 19.56 -2.64 -25.82
CA ASP A 22 19.28 -2.75 -27.26
C ASP A 22 18.00 -1.99 -27.65
N THR A 23 17.00 -2.05 -26.79
CA THR A 23 15.72 -1.35 -26.99
C THR A 23 15.61 -0.02 -26.25
N ASN A 24 16.60 0.33 -25.44
CA ASN A 24 16.60 1.49 -24.55
C ASN A 24 15.35 1.53 -23.62
N GLN A 25 15.08 0.40 -22.97
CA GLN A 25 13.93 0.21 -22.11
C GLN A 25 14.33 -0.50 -20.80
N ILE A 26 13.50 -0.30 -19.80
CA ILE A 26 13.51 -1.13 -18.58
C ILE A 26 12.47 -2.21 -18.77
N ILE A 27 12.87 -3.45 -18.58
CA ILE A 27 11.99 -4.62 -18.67
C ILE A 27 11.84 -5.25 -17.30
N THR A 28 10.64 -5.63 -16.96
CA THR A 28 10.32 -6.40 -15.75
C THR A 28 9.47 -7.61 -16.11
N THR A 29 9.68 -8.70 -15.38
CA THR A 29 8.86 -9.90 -15.42
C THR A 29 8.34 -10.18 -14.03
N TYR A 30 7.21 -9.58 -13.69
CA TYR A 30 6.60 -9.72 -12.37
C TYR A 30 5.40 -10.65 -12.45
N GLU A 31 5.46 -11.77 -11.72
CA GLU A 31 4.46 -12.84 -11.75
C GLU A 31 4.14 -13.33 -13.17
N LYS A 32 2.94 -13.04 -13.67
CA LYS A 32 2.49 -13.41 -15.03
C LYS A 32 2.55 -12.23 -16.00
N LYS A 33 3.14 -11.11 -15.61
CA LYS A 33 3.20 -9.89 -16.42
C LYS A 33 4.62 -9.64 -16.88
N ILE A 34 4.73 -9.28 -18.17
CA ILE A 34 5.96 -8.76 -18.77
C ILE A 34 5.66 -7.31 -19.11
N ALA A 35 6.42 -6.39 -18.55
CA ALA A 35 6.25 -4.97 -18.82
C ALA A 35 7.54 -4.32 -19.29
N ALA A 36 7.41 -3.34 -20.17
CA ALA A 36 8.52 -2.52 -20.68
C ALA A 36 8.17 -1.05 -20.61
N ILE A 37 9.09 -0.25 -20.08
CA ILE A 37 8.97 1.22 -20.00
C ILE A 37 10.24 1.86 -20.55
N GLY A 38 10.08 2.82 -21.47
CA GLY A 38 11.19 3.54 -22.10
C GLY A 38 11.60 4.81 -21.37
N PHE A 39 12.73 5.40 -21.80
CA PHE A 39 13.25 6.66 -21.26
C PHE A 39 12.73 7.92 -21.98
N GLU A 40 12.09 7.76 -23.13
CA GLU A 40 11.69 8.90 -23.98
C GLU A 40 10.20 8.97 -24.27
N LYS A 41 9.46 7.90 -23.97
CA LYS A 41 8.04 7.77 -24.30
C LYS A 41 7.21 7.60 -23.06
N ASN A 42 6.19 8.42 -22.93
CA ASN A 42 5.19 8.30 -21.87
C ASN A 42 4.22 7.15 -22.18
N LYS A 43 4.78 5.95 -22.24
CA LYS A 43 4.09 4.72 -22.58
C LYS A 43 4.72 3.54 -21.84
N ILE A 44 3.88 2.67 -21.33
CA ILE A 44 4.26 1.36 -20.82
C ILE A 44 3.61 0.28 -21.67
N THR A 45 4.33 -0.78 -21.94
CA THR A 45 3.80 -1.98 -22.59
C THR A 45 3.65 -3.07 -21.54
N ILE A 46 2.46 -3.65 -21.40
CA ILE A 46 2.18 -4.73 -20.46
C ILE A 46 1.60 -5.91 -21.25
N ASN A 47 2.27 -7.05 -21.22
CA ASN A 47 1.89 -8.27 -21.99
C ASN A 47 1.61 -7.99 -23.46
N GLY A 48 2.42 -7.12 -24.07
CA GLY A 48 2.28 -6.71 -25.48
C GLY A 48 1.26 -5.60 -25.74
N SER A 49 0.44 -5.22 -24.77
CA SER A 49 -0.53 -4.12 -24.88
C SER A 49 0.08 -2.81 -24.41
N ASN A 50 -0.11 -1.75 -25.19
CA ASN A 50 0.39 -0.42 -24.87
C ASN A 50 -0.62 0.35 -24.02
N LYS A 51 -0.13 1.00 -22.97
CA LYS A 51 -0.87 1.95 -22.12
C LYS A 51 -0.12 3.27 -22.11
N GLU A 52 -0.82 4.36 -22.38
CA GLU A 52 -0.26 5.71 -22.18
C GLU A 52 -0.18 6.02 -20.69
N ILE A 53 0.90 6.66 -20.30
CA ILE A 53 1.22 7.09 -18.94
C ILE A 53 1.68 8.55 -18.96
N TYR A 54 1.68 9.22 -17.80
CA TYR A 54 2.07 10.64 -17.73
C TYR A 54 3.58 10.84 -17.71
N SER A 55 4.34 9.80 -17.44
CA SER A 55 5.80 9.90 -17.25
C SER A 55 6.51 8.65 -17.75
N HIS A 56 7.78 8.81 -18.06
CA HIS A 56 8.68 7.75 -18.52
C HIS A 56 9.77 7.45 -17.47
N ALA A 57 10.55 6.40 -17.69
CA ALA A 57 11.76 6.13 -16.91
C ALA A 57 12.77 7.28 -17.08
N ILE A 58 13.46 7.67 -16.04
CA ILE A 58 14.49 8.72 -16.07
C ILE A 58 15.82 8.18 -15.55
N LYS A 59 16.92 8.70 -16.11
CA LYS A 59 18.26 8.43 -15.62
C LYS A 59 18.85 9.72 -15.06
N LYS A 60 19.27 9.69 -13.80
CA LYS A 60 19.91 10.80 -13.12
C LYS A 60 21.08 10.29 -12.29
N ASP A 61 22.27 10.89 -12.45
CA ASP A 61 23.47 10.50 -11.70
C ASP A 61 23.75 8.99 -11.76
N GLU A 62 23.64 8.40 -12.96
CA GLU A 62 23.77 6.98 -13.27
C GLU A 62 22.70 6.07 -12.61
N ILE A 63 21.76 6.63 -11.86
CA ILE A 63 20.65 5.90 -11.23
C ILE A 63 19.43 5.98 -12.14
N VAL A 64 18.83 4.84 -12.40
CA VAL A 64 17.56 4.73 -13.12
C VAL A 64 16.41 4.82 -12.15
N TYR A 65 15.43 5.66 -12.44
CA TYR A 65 14.21 5.84 -11.68
C TYR A 65 13.00 5.52 -12.55
N LEU A 66 12.05 4.80 -11.98
CA LEU A 66 10.80 4.44 -12.64
C LEU A 66 9.63 5.15 -11.96
N PRO A 67 8.63 5.62 -12.74
CA PRO A 67 7.42 6.25 -12.23
C PRO A 67 6.50 5.20 -11.63
N ILE A 68 6.78 4.76 -10.41
CA ILE A 68 6.09 3.62 -9.77
C ILE A 68 4.58 3.85 -9.65
N SER A 69 4.13 5.10 -9.50
CA SER A 69 2.70 5.44 -9.48
C SER A 69 1.97 5.17 -10.81
N GLU A 70 2.71 5.01 -11.90
CA GLU A 70 2.19 4.65 -13.22
C GLU A 70 2.28 3.13 -13.49
N MET A 71 2.95 2.41 -12.60
CA MET A 71 3.22 0.98 -12.73
C MET A 71 2.39 0.12 -11.77
N THR A 72 1.34 0.67 -11.19
CA THR A 72 0.45 -0.04 -10.26
C THR A 72 -0.14 -1.32 -10.86
N ASP A 73 -0.53 -1.27 -12.13
CA ASP A 73 -1.08 -2.42 -12.85
C ASP A 73 -0.02 -3.51 -13.15
N VAL A 74 1.27 -3.13 -13.17
CA VAL A 74 2.37 -4.10 -13.37
C VAL A 74 2.57 -4.93 -12.12
N TYR A 75 2.56 -4.26 -10.97
CA TYR A 75 2.93 -4.84 -9.68
C TYR A 75 1.75 -5.20 -8.79
N ASP A 76 0.51 -4.96 -9.22
CA ASP A 76 -0.71 -5.17 -8.44
C ASP A 76 -0.58 -4.53 -7.04
N ILE A 77 -0.25 -3.24 -7.03
CA ILE A 77 -0.06 -2.46 -5.82
C ILE A 77 -0.95 -1.23 -5.76
N GLU A 78 -1.35 -0.87 -4.56
CA GLU A 78 -1.88 0.44 -4.24
C GLU A 78 -0.78 1.32 -3.65
N ILE A 79 -0.73 2.58 -4.06
CA ILE A 79 0.24 3.55 -3.57
C ILE A 79 -0.50 4.71 -2.90
N SER A 80 -0.17 4.96 -1.64
CA SER A 80 -0.70 6.11 -0.89
C SER A 80 0.42 7.05 -0.46
N ASN A 81 0.26 8.34 -0.76
CA ASN A 81 1.18 9.38 -0.32
C ASN A 81 0.59 10.12 0.89
N ILE A 82 1.22 9.96 2.04
CA ILE A 82 0.79 10.61 3.28
C ILE A 82 1.60 11.91 3.46
N GLU A 83 1.10 12.99 2.90
CA GLU A 83 1.81 14.29 2.85
C GLU A 83 2.23 14.80 4.23
N LYS A 84 1.38 14.66 5.23
CA LYS A 84 1.64 15.08 6.61
C LYS A 84 2.92 14.50 7.20
N THR A 85 3.25 13.26 6.87
CA THR A 85 4.41 12.55 7.38
C THR A 85 5.50 12.34 6.35
N LYS A 86 5.23 12.72 5.10
CA LYS A 86 6.10 12.47 3.93
C LYS A 86 6.43 10.98 3.79
N VAL A 87 5.46 10.13 4.06
CA VAL A 87 5.57 8.68 3.93
C VAL A 87 4.78 8.24 2.70
N VAL A 88 5.39 7.43 1.86
CA VAL A 88 4.72 6.71 0.80
C VAL A 88 4.55 5.26 1.26
N THR A 89 3.33 4.75 1.20
CA THR A 89 3.06 3.34 1.42
C THR A 89 2.75 2.66 0.09
N MET A 90 3.17 1.41 -0.03
CA MET A 90 2.86 0.54 -1.17
C MET A 90 2.34 -0.77 -0.61
N ASP A 91 1.13 -1.09 -0.95
CA ASP A 91 0.42 -2.28 -0.48
C ASP A 91 0.12 -3.20 -1.67
N SER A 92 0.35 -4.49 -1.51
CA SER A 92 -0.01 -5.48 -2.52
C SER A 92 -1.52 -5.69 -2.51
N LEU A 93 -2.15 -5.60 -3.67
CA LEU A 93 -3.59 -5.86 -3.84
C LEU A 93 -3.91 -7.36 -3.73
N GLU A 94 -2.92 -8.23 -3.96
CA GLU A 94 -3.11 -9.69 -3.85
C GLU A 94 -3.03 -10.21 -2.42
N LYS A 95 -2.42 -9.45 -1.50
CA LYS A 95 -2.21 -9.89 -0.12
C LYS A 95 -3.29 -9.37 0.80
N GLU A 96 -3.87 -10.29 1.56
CA GLU A 96 -4.79 -9.93 2.63
C GLU A 96 -4.12 -9.03 3.66
N GLN A 97 -4.72 -7.89 3.94
CA GLN A 97 -4.32 -7.03 5.03
C GLN A 97 -5.12 -7.34 6.28
N LYS A 98 -4.44 -7.61 7.38
CA LYS A 98 -5.07 -7.68 8.69
C LYS A 98 -5.17 -6.29 9.28
N LYS A 99 -6.37 -5.91 9.67
CA LYS A 99 -6.65 -4.64 10.35
C LYS A 99 -7.22 -4.90 11.75
N ALA A 100 -7.05 -3.97 12.66
CA ALA A 100 -7.61 -4.06 14.02
C ALA A 100 -7.94 -2.68 14.55
N ILE A 101 -8.85 -2.61 15.53
CA ILE A 101 -9.26 -1.37 16.18
C ILE A 101 -8.53 -1.21 17.50
N VAL A 102 -8.14 0.02 17.79
CA VAL A 102 -7.45 0.40 19.02
C VAL A 102 -8.47 0.65 20.15
N THR A 103 -8.33 -0.05 21.26
CA THR A 103 -9.30 -0.01 22.38
C THR A 103 -9.12 1.19 23.32
N SER A 104 -7.96 1.84 23.30
CA SER A 104 -7.65 3.02 24.13
C SER A 104 -6.55 3.86 23.51
N ASN A 105 -6.45 5.13 23.90
CA ASN A 105 -5.33 5.96 23.48
C ASN A 105 -4.00 5.29 23.85
N VAL A 106 -3.10 5.15 22.88
CA VAL A 106 -1.82 4.44 23.08
C VAL A 106 -0.68 5.07 22.29
N SER A 107 0.52 5.01 22.83
CA SER A 107 1.74 5.40 22.13
C SER A 107 2.31 4.20 21.38
N VAL A 108 2.52 4.36 20.08
CA VAL A 108 3.23 3.40 19.25
C VAL A 108 4.73 3.56 19.47
N ARG A 109 5.42 2.50 19.78
CA ARG A 109 6.85 2.50 20.13
C ARG A 109 7.71 1.90 19.04
N SER A 110 8.94 2.35 18.91
CA SER A 110 9.90 1.84 17.90
C SER A 110 10.32 0.38 18.13
N SER A 111 10.17 -0.13 19.36
CA SER A 111 10.43 -1.53 19.72
C SER A 111 9.55 -1.96 20.89
N THR A 112 9.63 -3.22 21.28
CA THR A 112 8.91 -3.78 22.45
C THR A 112 9.58 -3.41 23.78
N ASN A 113 10.72 -2.74 23.78
CA ASN A 113 11.44 -2.33 24.98
C ASN A 113 10.67 -1.20 25.69
N PHE A 114 10.65 -1.22 27.02
CA PHE A 114 9.99 -0.23 27.86
C PHE A 114 10.48 1.22 27.63
N ILE A 115 11.76 1.41 27.34
CA ILE A 115 12.38 2.72 27.10
C ILE A 115 12.38 3.13 25.60
N ALA A 116 11.74 2.32 24.73
CA ALA A 116 11.71 2.60 23.30
C ALA A 116 11.04 3.95 23.00
N LYS A 117 11.56 4.65 22.00
CA LYS A 117 11.04 5.94 21.53
C LYS A 117 9.61 5.78 21.01
N THR A 118 8.75 6.72 21.34
CA THR A 118 7.43 6.86 20.72
C THR A 118 7.60 7.35 19.29
N VAL A 119 7.03 6.58 18.33
CA VAL A 119 7.03 6.91 16.90
C VAL A 119 5.73 7.54 16.45
N ASP A 120 4.63 7.19 17.12
CA ASP A 120 3.30 7.75 16.84
C ASP A 120 2.40 7.69 18.10
N ARG A 121 1.26 8.39 18.04
CA ARG A 121 0.20 8.32 19.04
C ARG A 121 -1.12 8.12 18.34
N ILE A 122 -1.85 7.10 18.73
CA ILE A 122 -3.14 6.71 18.16
C ILE A 122 -4.22 6.76 19.23
N LYS A 123 -5.44 7.02 18.81
CA LYS A 123 -6.59 7.18 19.69
C LYS A 123 -7.41 5.89 19.77
N LYS A 124 -8.25 5.82 20.79
CA LYS A 124 -9.30 4.81 20.85
C LYS A 124 -10.19 4.94 19.62
N GLY A 125 -10.47 3.80 18.98
CA GLY A 125 -11.29 3.72 17.77
C GLY A 125 -10.49 3.82 16.47
N ASP A 126 -9.22 4.26 16.49
CA ASP A 126 -8.41 4.29 15.27
C ASP A 126 -8.19 2.87 14.74
N CYS A 127 -8.24 2.74 13.42
CA CYS A 127 -7.91 1.50 12.72
C CYS A 127 -6.43 1.44 12.39
N VAL A 128 -5.82 0.29 12.57
CA VAL A 128 -4.40 0.05 12.26
C VAL A 128 -4.21 -1.22 11.47
N ILE A 129 -3.19 -1.25 10.62
CA ILE A 129 -2.79 -2.47 9.92
C ILE A 129 -1.90 -3.30 10.84
N VAL A 130 -2.26 -4.57 11.02
CA VAL A 130 -1.49 -5.54 11.80
C VAL A 130 -0.42 -6.16 10.91
N VAL A 131 0.84 -5.87 11.22
CA VAL A 131 1.98 -6.42 10.46
C VAL A 131 2.41 -7.79 11.00
N SER A 132 2.50 -7.92 12.32
CA SER A 132 2.82 -9.19 12.99
C SER A 132 2.52 -9.11 14.48
N SER A 133 2.25 -10.26 15.12
CA SER A 133 2.05 -10.34 16.55
C SER A 133 3.02 -11.34 17.19
N ASN A 134 3.64 -10.96 18.31
CA ASN A 134 4.57 -11.81 19.05
C ASN A 134 4.63 -11.43 20.52
N LYS A 135 4.55 -12.43 21.42
CA LYS A 135 4.78 -12.30 22.88
C LYS A 135 4.05 -11.13 23.54
N GLY A 136 2.76 -10.94 23.22
CA GLY A 136 1.92 -9.88 23.84
C GLY A 136 2.13 -8.47 23.25
N TYR A 137 2.91 -8.34 22.20
CA TYR A 137 3.06 -7.13 21.41
C TYR A 137 2.67 -7.37 19.96
N THR A 138 2.05 -6.37 19.36
CA THR A 138 1.69 -6.36 17.94
C THR A 138 2.45 -5.25 17.25
N LYS A 139 3.14 -5.59 16.16
CA LYS A 139 3.73 -4.63 15.22
C LYS A 139 2.62 -4.16 14.31
N ILE A 140 2.42 -2.85 14.26
CA ILE A 140 1.35 -2.23 13.49
C ILE A 140 1.90 -1.15 12.55
N ARG A 141 1.12 -0.83 11.53
CA ARG A 141 1.27 0.40 10.74
C ARG A 141 0.07 1.31 11.03
N THR A 142 0.35 2.54 11.42
CA THR A 142 -0.68 3.55 11.68
C THR A 142 -1.16 4.18 10.38
N GLU A 143 -2.30 4.88 10.40
CA GLU A 143 -2.82 5.68 9.29
C GLU A 143 -1.80 6.72 8.79
N ASN A 144 -0.95 7.24 9.68
CA ASN A 144 0.14 8.14 9.33
C ASN A 144 1.35 7.43 8.66
N GLY A 145 1.23 6.14 8.31
CA GLY A 145 2.29 5.34 7.70
C GLY A 145 3.43 4.94 8.65
N LYS A 146 3.33 5.27 9.94
CA LYS A 146 4.37 4.93 10.93
C LYS A 146 4.26 3.47 11.35
N ILE A 147 5.41 2.80 11.43
CA ILE A 147 5.49 1.41 11.88
C ILE A 147 6.06 1.37 13.29
N GLY A 148 5.45 0.58 14.16
CA GLY A 148 5.92 0.38 15.52
C GLY A 148 5.12 -0.69 16.27
N PHE A 149 5.28 -0.72 17.58
CA PHE A 149 4.76 -1.76 18.45
C PHE A 149 3.80 -1.18 19.51
N ILE A 150 2.71 -1.89 19.74
CA ILE A 150 1.79 -1.69 20.85
C ILE A 150 1.54 -3.00 21.59
N LYS A 151 0.98 -2.96 22.80
CA LYS A 151 0.54 -4.18 23.48
C LYS A 151 -0.65 -4.78 22.74
N SER A 152 -0.65 -6.09 22.52
CA SER A 152 -1.72 -6.79 21.79
C SER A 152 -3.11 -6.64 22.45
N ASN A 153 -3.17 -6.51 23.77
CA ASN A 153 -4.42 -6.27 24.50
C ASN A 153 -5.02 -4.85 24.30
N LYS A 154 -4.38 -4.03 23.47
CA LYS A 154 -4.87 -2.72 23.05
C LYS A 154 -5.55 -2.77 21.69
N LEU A 155 -5.71 -3.95 21.13
CA LEU A 155 -6.38 -4.21 19.87
C LEU A 155 -7.60 -5.11 20.08
N GLU A 156 -8.64 -4.86 19.32
CA GLU A 156 -9.84 -5.71 19.23
C GLU A 156 -10.33 -5.77 17.78
N ASN A 157 -11.28 -6.68 17.54
CA ASN A 157 -11.93 -6.82 16.24
C ASN A 157 -10.93 -6.94 15.09
N GLU A 158 -9.99 -7.88 15.20
CA GLU A 158 -9.11 -8.18 14.06
C GLU A 158 -9.96 -8.69 12.88
N PHE A 159 -9.81 -8.08 11.73
CA PHE A 159 -10.48 -8.46 10.50
C PHE A 159 -9.52 -8.39 9.31
N THR A 160 -9.82 -9.18 8.29
CA THR A 160 -9.00 -9.25 7.09
C THR A 160 -9.71 -8.51 5.96
N VAL A 161 -8.97 -7.66 5.26
CA VAL A 161 -9.44 -6.95 4.08
C VAL A 161 -8.66 -7.45 2.87
N ARG A 162 -9.38 -7.86 1.83
CA ARG A 162 -8.85 -8.02 0.48
C ARG A 162 -9.29 -6.82 -0.32
N GLU A 163 -8.37 -6.06 -0.83
CA GLU A 163 -8.66 -5.03 -1.82
C GLU A 163 -8.55 -5.65 -3.21
N ASN A 164 -9.59 -6.37 -3.64
CA ASN A 164 -9.69 -6.89 -5.01
C ASN A 164 -10.39 -5.84 -5.87
N LEU A 165 -9.68 -5.27 -6.81
CA LEU A 165 -10.25 -4.34 -7.81
C LEU A 165 -11.19 -5.03 -8.82
N GLU A 166 -11.22 -6.36 -8.88
CA GLU A 166 -12.08 -7.11 -9.82
C GLU A 166 -13.50 -7.38 -9.29
N ASP A 167 -13.75 -7.17 -8.00
CA ASP A 167 -15.04 -7.50 -7.36
C ASP A 167 -15.99 -6.30 -7.18
N GLU A 168 -15.83 -5.22 -7.94
CA GLU A 168 -16.85 -4.15 -7.98
C GLU A 168 -18.24 -4.64 -8.43
N LYS A 169 -18.37 -5.89 -8.87
CA LYS A 169 -19.66 -6.50 -9.28
C LYS A 169 -20.25 -7.49 -8.28
N GLN A 170 -19.54 -7.84 -7.22
CA GLN A 170 -20.06 -8.64 -6.11
C GLN A 170 -19.70 -7.99 -4.77
N ILE A 171 -20.34 -6.87 -4.48
CA ILE A 171 -20.34 -6.33 -3.12
C ILE A 171 -21.21 -7.27 -2.29
N ASP A 172 -20.60 -8.30 -1.73
CA ASP A 172 -21.21 -9.08 -0.67
C ASP A 172 -21.41 -8.16 0.54
N GLY A 173 -22.54 -8.26 1.23
CA GLY A 173 -22.92 -7.41 2.36
C GLY A 173 -21.88 -7.25 3.47
N LYS A 174 -20.84 -8.07 3.46
CA LYS A 174 -19.67 -7.97 4.34
C LYS A 174 -18.79 -6.75 4.06
N ILE A 175 -18.71 -6.27 2.82
CA ILE A 175 -17.94 -5.07 2.46
C ILE A 175 -18.65 -3.82 2.95
N ASN A 176 -19.98 -3.80 2.90
CA ASN A 176 -20.77 -2.71 3.46
C ASN A 176 -20.59 -2.60 4.98
N LEU A 177 -20.48 -3.72 5.70
CA LEU A 177 -20.19 -3.74 7.13
C LEU A 177 -18.81 -3.17 7.46
N VAL A 178 -17.81 -3.37 6.62
CA VAL A 178 -16.46 -2.81 6.81
C VAL A 178 -16.48 -1.29 6.58
N TRP A 179 -17.20 -0.82 5.58
CA TRP A 179 -17.34 0.63 5.32
C TRP A 179 -18.16 1.34 6.41
N ASP A 180 -19.25 0.75 6.86
CA ASP A 180 -20.06 1.26 7.97
C ASP A 180 -19.25 1.31 9.27
N TYR A 181 -18.36 0.33 9.46
CA TYR A 181 -17.47 0.31 10.61
C TYR A 181 -16.43 1.45 10.56
N PHE A 182 -15.85 1.74 9.40
CA PHE A 182 -14.95 2.88 9.23
C PHE A 182 -15.64 4.23 9.44
N SER A 183 -16.87 4.40 8.94
CA SER A 183 -17.63 5.64 9.12
C SER A 183 -18.05 5.86 10.58
N LEU A 184 -18.35 4.81 11.34
CA LEU A 184 -18.65 4.87 12.76
C LEU A 184 -17.46 5.34 13.63
N TYR A 185 -16.23 5.06 13.20
CA TYR A 185 -15.03 5.39 13.95
C TYR A 185 -14.24 6.59 13.41
N GLY A 186 -14.80 7.32 12.45
CA GLY A 186 -14.30 8.63 12.03
C GLY A 186 -12.99 8.65 11.25
N SER A 187 -12.55 7.50 10.74
CA SER A 187 -11.32 7.40 9.95
C SER A 187 -11.53 7.46 8.44
N ALA A 188 -12.76 7.44 7.98
CA ALA A 188 -13.08 7.60 6.57
C ALA A 188 -13.42 9.06 6.24
N PRO A 189 -12.93 9.62 5.15
CA PRO A 189 -13.50 10.85 4.63
C PRO A 189 -14.98 10.61 4.32
N ASP A 190 -15.83 11.62 4.60
CA ASP A 190 -17.26 11.64 4.26
C ASP A 190 -17.48 11.20 2.81
N ARG A 191 -17.59 9.91 2.60
CA ARG A 191 -18.22 9.38 1.42
C ARG A 191 -19.66 9.15 1.82
N THR A 192 -20.50 10.06 1.38
CA THR A 192 -21.94 9.84 1.33
C THR A 192 -22.16 8.40 0.88
N SER A 193 -22.72 7.59 1.77
CA SER A 193 -23.18 6.26 1.45
C SER A 193 -24.07 6.39 0.21
N THR A 194 -23.63 5.90 -0.91
CA THR A 194 -24.53 5.55 -1.99
C THR A 194 -25.33 4.39 -1.45
N THR A 195 -26.50 4.66 -0.91
CA THR A 195 -27.53 3.67 -0.68
C THR A 195 -27.77 3.00 -2.03
N ILE A 196 -27.23 1.81 -2.21
CA ILE A 196 -27.71 0.93 -3.26
C ILE A 196 -29.00 0.37 -2.70
N ASP A 197 -30.12 1.02 -3.04
CA ASP A 197 -31.42 0.43 -2.88
C ASP A 197 -31.45 -0.79 -3.79
N GLY A 198 -31.25 -1.95 -3.18
CA GLY A 198 -31.47 -3.23 -3.82
C GLY A 198 -32.95 -3.46 -3.99
N VAL A 199 -33.38 -3.44 -5.22
CA VAL A 199 -34.59 -4.14 -5.68
C VAL A 199 -34.14 -5.42 -6.33
#